data_c6aea64384055dd11f08d644cb90f7b8
#
_entry.id   c6aea64384055dd11f08d644cb90f7b8
#
_cell.length_a   1.000
_cell.length_b   1.000
_cell.length_c   1.000
_cell.angle_alpha   90.00
_cell.angle_beta   90.00
_cell.angle_gamma   90.00
#
_symmetry.space_group_name_H-M   'P 1'
#
loop_
_entity.id
_entity.type
_entity.pdbx_description
1 polymer ?
#
loop_
_entity_poly.entity_id
_entity_poly.type
_entity_poly.pdbx_seq_one_letter_code
_entity_poly.pdbx_strand_id
1 'polypeptide(L)'
;VHTGGAVSRDVFNGFAQNYGVLYPYQSISKHVDFSTFQVPLCIDGNNEETTEKLLQFAKKLSPIADKINESQRNTLHIAAVFANNFSNALFDISYRLLKEKGIDWKLITPLIVNTAQKVISLSPKSVQTGPAKRRDNNTINHHLKHLNNCEQKEIYQLLTQYIIQNLS
;
A
#
# COMPACT_ATOMS: atom_id res chain seq x y z
N VAL A 1 12.80 18.17 12.70
CA VAL A 1 12.29 17.21 11.69
C VAL A 1 10.80 17.08 11.80
N HIS A 2 10.13 16.60 10.72
CA HIS A 2 8.76 16.12 10.72
C HIS A 2 8.67 14.68 10.21
N THR A 3 7.48 14.07 10.34
CA THR A 3 7.23 12.67 9.98
C THR A 3 6.20 12.51 8.84
N GLY A 4 5.82 13.59 8.18
CA GLY A 4 4.79 13.59 7.13
C GLY A 4 5.32 13.05 5.79
N GLY A 5 4.64 12.05 5.22
CA GLY A 5 5.03 11.46 3.93
C GLY A 5 4.87 12.39 2.74
N ALA A 6 3.83 13.22 2.73
CA ALA A 6 3.50 14.16 1.63
C ALA A 6 3.89 15.61 1.92
N VAL A 7 4.59 15.89 3.02
CA VAL A 7 5.01 17.24 3.39
C VAL A 7 6.45 17.49 2.95
N SER A 8 6.73 18.65 2.33
CA SER A 8 8.10 19.03 1.99
C SER A 8 8.92 19.29 3.25
N ARG A 9 10.20 18.89 3.25
CA ARG A 9 11.15 19.27 4.31
C ARG A 9 11.31 20.79 4.43
N ASP A 10 11.09 21.50 3.35
CA ASP A 10 11.32 22.96 3.25
C ASP A 10 10.28 23.80 4.02
N VAL A 11 9.30 23.16 4.67
CA VAL A 11 8.43 23.82 5.67
C VAL A 11 9.24 24.45 6.83
N PHE A 12 10.48 23.99 7.05
CA PHE A 12 11.38 24.54 8.05
C PHE A 12 12.37 25.58 7.51
N ASN A 13 12.31 25.88 6.21
CA ASN A 13 13.18 26.89 5.61
C ASN A 13 12.94 28.26 6.27
N GLY A 14 14.02 28.91 6.69
CA GLY A 14 13.96 30.17 7.44
C GLY A 14 13.70 30.03 8.95
N PHE A 15 13.33 28.84 9.44
CA PHE A 15 13.12 28.58 10.87
C PHE A 15 14.25 27.81 11.54
N ALA A 16 14.99 27.00 10.78
CA ALA A 16 16.08 26.19 11.31
C ALA A 16 17.21 26.08 10.29
N GLN A 17 18.44 26.01 10.78
CA GLN A 17 19.62 25.83 9.93
C GLN A 17 19.74 24.36 9.44
N ASN A 18 19.43 23.41 10.32
CA ASN A 18 19.46 21.98 10.03
C ASN A 18 18.07 21.40 10.24
N TYR A 19 17.49 20.84 9.19
CA TYR A 19 16.13 20.30 9.22
C TYR A 19 15.98 19.16 8.22
N GLY A 20 14.89 18.39 8.35
CA GLY A 20 14.63 17.28 7.46
C GLY A 20 13.37 16.52 7.80
N VAL A 21 13.26 15.36 7.18
CA VAL A 21 12.17 14.39 7.33
C VAL A 21 12.72 13.10 7.94
N LEU A 22 12.01 12.55 8.89
CA LEU A 22 12.15 11.18 9.37
C LEU A 22 10.76 10.53 9.23
N TYR A 23 10.52 9.89 8.10
CA TYR A 23 9.22 9.35 7.73
C TYR A 23 9.12 7.86 8.03
N PRO A 24 8.33 7.45 9.05
CA PRO A 24 8.00 6.05 9.28
C PRO A 24 7.06 5.55 8.17
N TYR A 25 7.56 4.63 7.33
CA TYR A 25 6.79 4.07 6.22
C TYR A 25 5.91 2.92 6.69
N GLN A 26 4.82 3.26 7.38
CA GLN A 26 3.87 2.30 7.91
C GLN A 26 2.48 2.93 8.06
N SER A 27 1.45 2.11 7.91
CA SER A 27 0.08 2.45 8.29
C SER A 27 -0.06 2.31 9.80
N ILE A 28 -0.12 3.45 10.50
CA ILE A 28 -0.21 3.48 11.97
C ILE A 28 -1.67 3.51 12.40
N SER A 29 -2.10 2.49 13.13
CA SER A 29 -3.42 2.38 13.73
C SER A 29 -3.29 2.25 15.26
N LYS A 30 -4.20 2.89 16.01
CA LYS A 30 -4.22 2.85 17.48
C LYS A 30 -4.41 1.44 18.08
N HIS A 31 -4.89 0.49 17.28
CA HIS A 31 -5.25 -0.86 17.71
C HIS A 31 -4.26 -1.95 17.29
N VAL A 32 -3.14 -1.56 16.69
CA VAL A 32 -2.12 -2.51 16.22
C VAL A 32 -0.88 -2.39 17.09
N ASP A 33 -0.43 -3.52 17.63
CA ASP A 33 0.86 -3.60 18.31
C ASP A 33 1.98 -3.63 17.25
N PHE A 34 2.77 -2.57 17.24
CA PHE A 34 3.91 -2.42 16.31
C PHE A 34 5.20 -3.06 16.83
N SER A 35 5.22 -3.64 18.02
CA SER A 35 6.41 -4.28 18.59
C SER A 35 6.92 -5.46 17.75
N THR A 36 6.05 -6.06 16.95
CA THR A 36 6.36 -7.20 16.07
C THR A 36 6.75 -6.80 14.64
N PHE A 37 6.63 -5.52 14.28
CA PHE A 37 6.88 -5.05 12.92
C PHE A 37 8.15 -4.20 12.86
N GLN A 38 8.98 -4.47 11.87
CA GLN A 38 10.09 -3.58 11.52
C GLN A 38 9.52 -2.43 10.66
N VAL A 39 9.45 -1.22 11.22
CA VAL A 39 8.97 -0.04 10.51
C VAL A 39 10.11 0.57 9.71
N PRO A 40 10.05 0.59 8.37
CA PRO A 40 11.05 1.28 7.56
C PRO A 40 11.05 2.79 7.84
N LEU A 41 12.24 3.39 7.90
CA LEU A 41 12.41 4.83 8.12
C LEU A 41 13.06 5.47 6.89
N CYS A 42 12.36 6.44 6.30
CA CYS A 42 12.84 7.21 5.15
C CYS A 42 13.38 8.56 5.63
N ILE A 43 14.60 8.90 5.22
CA ILE A 43 15.36 10.06 5.71
C ILE A 43 15.66 11.01 4.57
N ASP A 44 15.44 12.32 4.82
CA ASP A 44 15.72 13.40 3.87
C ASP A 44 16.12 14.66 4.64
N GLY A 45 17.39 15.02 4.67
CA GLY A 45 17.91 16.24 5.30
C GLY A 45 18.11 17.36 4.29
N ASN A 46 18.09 18.61 4.77
CA ASN A 46 18.32 19.79 3.92
C ASN A 46 19.78 19.92 3.43
N ASN A 47 20.70 19.19 4.03
CA ASN A 47 22.09 19.07 3.61
C ASN A 47 22.64 17.69 3.98
N GLU A 48 23.82 17.31 3.45
CA GLU A 48 24.40 15.99 3.63
C GLU A 48 24.70 15.68 5.10
N GLU A 49 25.24 16.62 5.85
CA GLU A 49 25.57 16.43 7.27
C GLU A 49 24.30 16.10 8.08
N THR A 50 23.21 16.85 7.84
CA THR A 50 21.92 16.61 8.49
C THR A 50 21.35 15.26 8.09
N THR A 51 21.46 14.90 6.81
CA THR A 51 20.98 13.59 6.28
C THR A 51 21.73 12.45 6.96
N GLU A 52 23.05 12.51 7.08
CA GLU A 52 23.83 11.47 7.76
C GLU A 52 23.49 11.35 9.24
N LYS A 53 23.37 12.46 9.95
CA LYS A 53 22.97 12.44 11.37
C LYS A 53 21.59 11.79 11.57
N LEU A 54 20.63 12.14 10.70
CA LEU A 54 19.30 11.54 10.75
C LEU A 54 19.32 10.05 10.43
N LEU A 55 20.12 9.65 9.42
CA LEU A 55 20.28 8.23 9.06
C LEU A 55 20.89 7.41 10.21
N GLN A 56 21.94 7.92 10.85
CA GLN A 56 22.55 7.27 12.02
C GLN A 56 21.56 7.15 13.18
N PHE A 57 20.74 8.16 13.41
CA PHE A 57 19.68 8.12 14.40
C PHE A 57 18.60 7.09 14.03
N ALA A 58 18.13 7.09 12.79
CA ALA A 58 17.12 6.18 12.31
C ALA A 58 17.55 4.70 12.41
N LYS A 59 18.81 4.40 12.11
CA LYS A 59 19.39 3.04 12.25
C LYS A 59 19.41 2.51 13.68
N LYS A 60 19.31 3.37 14.68
CA LYS A 60 19.14 2.94 16.09
C LYS A 60 17.68 2.58 16.41
N LEU A 61 16.74 3.08 15.63
CA LEU A 61 15.30 2.84 15.82
C LEU A 61 14.77 1.70 14.97
N SER A 62 15.34 1.51 13.76
CA SER A 62 14.91 0.48 12.82
C SER A 62 16.10 -0.07 12.04
N PRO A 63 16.17 -1.38 11.79
CA PRO A 63 17.17 -1.98 10.91
C PRO A 63 16.95 -1.59 9.44
N ILE A 64 15.76 -1.10 9.08
CA ILE A 64 15.41 -0.66 7.73
C ILE A 64 15.33 0.87 7.74
N ALA A 65 16.43 1.53 7.38
CA ALA A 65 16.50 2.98 7.27
C ALA A 65 17.30 3.37 6.02
N ASP A 66 16.75 4.26 5.20
CA ASP A 66 17.35 4.64 3.93
C ASP A 66 17.13 6.13 3.61
N LYS A 67 18.04 6.69 2.79
CA LYS A 67 17.93 8.04 2.26
C LYS A 67 16.96 8.04 1.10
N ILE A 68 15.84 8.76 1.26
CA ILE A 68 14.77 8.85 0.26
C ILE A 68 14.44 10.33 0.07
N ASN A 69 14.80 10.90 -1.08
CA ASN A 69 14.48 12.29 -1.39
C ASN A 69 12.96 12.54 -1.54
N GLU A 70 12.57 13.80 -1.64
CA GLU A 70 11.15 14.19 -1.70
C GLU A 70 10.39 13.54 -2.87
N SER A 71 10.96 13.50 -4.06
CA SER A 71 10.34 12.87 -5.22
C SER A 71 10.14 11.37 -5.02
N GLN A 72 11.16 10.68 -4.49
CA GLN A 72 11.09 9.26 -4.16
C GLN A 72 10.07 9.00 -3.03
N ARG A 73 10.03 9.86 -2.01
CA ARG A 73 9.08 9.77 -0.90
C ARG A 73 7.64 9.92 -1.38
N ASN A 74 7.37 10.87 -2.29
CA ASN A 74 6.05 11.04 -2.89
C ASN A 74 5.64 9.79 -3.68
N THR A 75 6.53 9.23 -4.48
CA THR A 75 6.27 7.99 -5.24
C THR A 75 6.00 6.82 -4.28
N LEU A 76 6.82 6.69 -3.23
CA LEU A 76 6.65 5.66 -2.21
C LEU A 76 5.30 5.80 -1.49
N HIS A 77 4.89 7.04 -1.18
CA HIS A 77 3.60 7.31 -0.55
C HIS A 77 2.42 6.90 -1.45
N ILE A 78 2.47 7.24 -2.73
CA ILE A 78 1.46 6.81 -3.71
C ILE A 78 1.41 5.27 -3.80
N ALA A 79 2.56 4.62 -3.87
CA ALA A 79 2.64 3.16 -3.89
C ALA A 79 2.01 2.52 -2.63
N ALA A 80 2.20 3.14 -1.45
CA ALA A 80 1.57 2.69 -0.20
C ALA A 80 0.04 2.81 -0.24
N VAL A 81 -0.50 3.86 -0.85
CA VAL A 81 -1.95 4.01 -1.03
C VAL A 81 -2.52 2.83 -1.83
N PHE A 82 -1.86 2.46 -2.95
CA PHE A 82 -2.28 1.28 -3.73
C PHE A 82 -2.14 -0.02 -2.95
N ALA A 83 -0.97 -0.25 -2.33
CA ALA A 83 -0.67 -1.52 -1.68
C ALA A 83 -1.44 -1.74 -0.36
N ASN A 84 -1.82 -0.68 0.34
CA ASN A 84 -2.45 -0.76 1.65
C ASN A 84 -3.89 -0.21 1.64
N ASN A 85 -4.08 1.08 1.35
CA ASN A 85 -5.39 1.72 1.52
C ASN A 85 -6.43 1.17 0.52
N PHE A 86 -6.07 1.06 -0.76
CA PHE A 86 -6.99 0.52 -1.76
C PHE A 86 -7.20 -0.99 -1.59
N SER A 87 -6.17 -1.73 -1.19
CA SER A 87 -6.33 -3.15 -0.85
C SER A 87 -7.32 -3.34 0.30
N ASN A 88 -7.23 -2.50 1.36
CA ASN A 88 -8.20 -2.54 2.46
C ASN A 88 -9.63 -2.22 2.01
N ALA A 89 -9.81 -1.24 1.12
CA ALA A 89 -11.12 -0.93 0.54
C ALA A 89 -11.70 -2.12 -0.26
N LEU A 90 -10.84 -2.84 -1.01
CA LEU A 90 -11.25 -4.06 -1.71
C LEU A 90 -11.60 -5.21 -0.75
N PHE A 91 -10.93 -5.30 0.40
CA PHE A 91 -11.31 -6.24 1.46
C PHE A 91 -12.67 -5.88 2.06
N ASP A 92 -12.98 -4.59 2.27
CA ASP A 92 -14.31 -4.15 2.75
C ASP A 92 -15.42 -4.52 1.75
N ILE A 93 -15.20 -4.29 0.45
CA ILE A 93 -16.13 -4.74 -0.60
C ILE A 93 -16.37 -6.25 -0.50
N SER A 94 -15.31 -7.04 -0.39
CA SER A 94 -15.39 -8.50 -0.28
C SER A 94 -16.15 -8.91 0.99
N TYR A 95 -15.88 -8.26 2.12
CA TYR A 95 -16.57 -8.50 3.39
C TYR A 95 -18.07 -8.24 3.28
N ARG A 96 -18.49 -7.12 2.67
CA ARG A 96 -19.90 -6.77 2.49
C ARG A 96 -20.63 -7.78 1.60
N LEU A 97 -20.04 -8.18 0.48
CA LEU A 97 -20.60 -9.20 -0.41
C LEU A 97 -20.86 -10.54 0.30
N LEU A 98 -19.90 -10.99 1.13
CA LEU A 98 -20.08 -12.22 1.91
C LEU A 98 -21.14 -12.06 2.99
N LYS A 99 -21.14 -10.94 3.71
CA LYS A 99 -22.10 -10.62 4.76
C LYS A 99 -23.53 -10.59 4.24
N GLU A 100 -23.79 -9.99 3.07
CA GLU A 100 -25.10 -9.96 2.42
C GLU A 100 -25.66 -11.37 2.15
N LYS A 101 -24.80 -12.36 1.99
CA LYS A 101 -25.16 -13.77 1.73
C LYS A 101 -25.04 -14.67 2.97
N GLY A 102 -24.72 -14.10 4.14
CA GLY A 102 -24.53 -14.88 5.37
C GLY A 102 -23.32 -15.82 5.34
N ILE A 103 -22.31 -15.52 4.50
CA ILE A 103 -21.09 -16.34 4.36
C ILE A 103 -20.05 -15.85 5.36
N ASP A 104 -19.42 -16.78 6.09
CA ASP A 104 -18.38 -16.47 7.08
C ASP A 104 -17.12 -15.90 6.40
N TRP A 105 -16.70 -14.72 6.84
CA TRP A 105 -15.47 -14.05 6.40
C TRP A 105 -14.21 -14.93 6.51
N LYS A 106 -14.17 -15.84 7.47
CA LYS A 106 -13.04 -16.77 7.67
C LYS A 106 -12.71 -17.61 6.44
N LEU A 107 -13.69 -17.84 5.55
CA LEU A 107 -13.47 -18.61 4.32
C LEU A 107 -12.54 -17.92 3.33
N ILE A 108 -12.47 -16.59 3.33
CA ILE A 108 -11.62 -15.83 2.39
C ILE A 108 -10.26 -15.42 3.01
N THR A 109 -10.13 -15.44 4.34
CA THR A 109 -8.89 -14.98 5.00
C THR A 109 -7.63 -15.74 4.56
N PRO A 110 -7.64 -17.07 4.33
CA PRO A 110 -6.47 -17.77 3.82
C PRO A 110 -6.05 -17.30 2.41
N LEU A 111 -7.02 -16.91 1.57
CA LEU A 111 -6.74 -16.38 0.23
C LEU A 111 -6.04 -15.01 0.32
N ILE A 112 -6.46 -14.14 1.24
CA ILE A 112 -5.83 -12.83 1.49
C ILE A 112 -4.37 -13.01 1.90
N VAL A 113 -4.11 -13.86 2.90
CA VAL A 113 -2.76 -14.16 3.38
C VAL A 113 -1.88 -14.73 2.27
N ASN A 114 -2.38 -15.73 1.52
CA ASN A 114 -1.64 -16.33 0.42
C ASN A 114 -1.30 -15.32 -0.68
N THR A 115 -2.22 -14.39 -0.99
CA THR A 115 -1.98 -13.32 -1.98
C THR A 115 -0.85 -12.39 -1.52
N ALA A 116 -0.85 -11.96 -0.26
CA ALA A 116 0.20 -11.13 0.30
C ALA A 116 1.56 -11.87 0.32
N GLN A 117 1.58 -13.13 0.73
CA GLN A 117 2.82 -13.94 0.75
C GLN A 117 3.43 -14.13 -0.64
N LYS A 118 2.62 -14.33 -1.67
CA LYS A 118 3.11 -14.50 -3.04
C LYS A 118 3.80 -13.25 -3.57
N VAL A 119 3.25 -12.06 -3.33
CA VAL A 119 3.84 -10.80 -3.83
C VAL A 119 5.09 -10.37 -3.06
N ILE A 120 5.36 -10.93 -1.87
CA ILE A 120 6.62 -10.73 -1.15
C ILE A 120 7.77 -11.47 -1.86
N SER A 121 7.51 -12.65 -2.41
CA SER A 121 8.53 -13.54 -2.99
C SER A 121 8.61 -13.47 -4.51
N LEU A 122 7.54 -13.05 -5.17
CA LEU A 122 7.39 -13.06 -6.62
C LEU A 122 6.82 -11.72 -7.12
N SER A 123 7.04 -11.41 -8.41
CA SER A 123 6.47 -10.18 -8.97
C SER A 123 4.93 -10.27 -9.04
N PRO A 124 4.19 -9.15 -8.79
CA PRO A 124 2.73 -9.14 -8.90
C PRO A 124 2.21 -9.66 -10.25
N LYS A 125 2.90 -9.35 -11.35
CA LYS A 125 2.53 -9.83 -12.68
C LYS A 125 2.61 -11.36 -12.79
N SER A 126 3.65 -11.98 -12.23
CA SER A 126 3.85 -13.44 -12.33
C SER A 126 2.83 -14.25 -11.54
N VAL A 127 2.30 -13.68 -10.45
CA VAL A 127 1.33 -14.36 -9.57
C VAL A 127 -0.12 -14.00 -9.87
N GLN A 128 -0.37 -13.11 -10.85
CA GLN A 128 -1.73 -12.72 -11.24
C GLN A 128 -2.52 -13.92 -11.74
N THR A 129 -3.72 -14.10 -11.23
CA THR A 129 -4.68 -15.15 -11.60
C THR A 129 -6.07 -14.56 -11.84
N GLY A 130 -7.06 -15.40 -12.09
CA GLY A 130 -8.46 -15.02 -12.16
C GLY A 130 -9.00 -14.89 -13.60
N PRO A 131 -10.31 -14.57 -13.75
CA PRO A 131 -10.98 -14.54 -15.05
C PRO A 131 -10.42 -13.44 -15.97
N ALA A 132 -10.05 -12.28 -15.44
CA ALA A 132 -9.44 -11.20 -16.21
C ALA A 132 -8.11 -11.64 -16.86
N LYS A 133 -7.23 -12.31 -16.12
CA LYS A 133 -5.96 -12.86 -16.63
C LYS A 133 -6.17 -13.83 -17.79
N ARG A 134 -7.21 -14.66 -17.71
CA ARG A 134 -7.56 -15.66 -18.75
C ARG A 134 -8.46 -15.10 -19.83
N ARG A 135 -8.87 -13.83 -19.75
CA ARG A 135 -9.85 -13.20 -20.65
C ARG A 135 -11.18 -13.96 -20.72
N ASP A 136 -11.61 -14.52 -19.59
CA ASP A 136 -12.86 -15.27 -19.45
C ASP A 136 -14.06 -14.32 -19.34
N ASN A 137 -14.52 -13.85 -20.49
CA ASN A 137 -15.61 -12.88 -20.59
C ASN A 137 -16.93 -13.46 -20.05
N ASN A 138 -17.15 -14.78 -20.13
CA ASN A 138 -18.36 -15.40 -19.60
C ASN A 138 -18.43 -15.26 -18.09
N THR A 139 -17.35 -15.59 -17.39
CA THR A 139 -17.27 -15.42 -15.92
C THR A 139 -17.32 -13.95 -15.53
N ILE A 140 -16.63 -13.05 -16.25
CA ILE A 140 -16.66 -11.60 -15.97
C ILE A 140 -18.11 -11.06 -16.09
N ASN A 141 -18.81 -11.37 -17.18
CA ASN A 141 -20.19 -10.92 -17.40
C ASN A 141 -21.16 -11.53 -16.37
N HIS A 142 -20.94 -12.77 -15.94
CA HIS A 142 -21.70 -13.40 -14.89
C HIS A 142 -21.54 -12.65 -13.56
N HIS A 143 -20.32 -12.31 -13.17
CA HIS A 143 -20.05 -11.53 -11.95
C HIS A 143 -20.71 -10.16 -11.99
N LEU A 144 -20.60 -9.43 -13.10
CA LEU A 144 -21.21 -8.10 -13.27
C LEU A 144 -22.74 -8.11 -13.15
N LYS A 145 -23.40 -9.21 -13.53
CA LYS A 145 -24.86 -9.38 -13.34
C LYS A 145 -25.24 -9.59 -11.87
N HIS A 146 -24.34 -10.17 -11.07
CA HIS A 146 -24.58 -10.48 -9.65
C HIS A 146 -24.17 -9.35 -8.70
N LEU A 147 -23.39 -8.38 -9.15
CA LEU A 147 -23.12 -7.16 -8.41
C LEU A 147 -24.32 -6.23 -8.51
N ASN A 148 -24.93 -5.85 -7.39
CA ASN A 148 -26.08 -4.95 -7.36
C ASN A 148 -25.67 -3.47 -7.22
N ASN A 149 -24.55 -3.21 -6.57
CA ASN A 149 -24.05 -1.85 -6.32
C ASN A 149 -23.29 -1.31 -7.55
N CYS A 150 -23.64 -0.09 -7.97
CA CYS A 150 -23.08 0.55 -9.17
C CYS A 150 -21.57 0.81 -9.04
N GLU A 151 -21.15 1.34 -7.88
CA GLU A 151 -19.75 1.65 -7.60
C GLU A 151 -18.89 0.37 -7.61
N GLN A 152 -19.39 -0.73 -7.05
CA GLN A 152 -18.71 -2.03 -7.08
C GLN A 152 -18.53 -2.56 -8.50
N LYS A 153 -19.54 -2.35 -9.39
CA LYS A 153 -19.42 -2.71 -10.81
C LYS A 153 -18.35 -1.91 -11.51
N GLU A 154 -18.30 -0.60 -11.28
CA GLU A 154 -17.28 0.29 -11.88
C GLU A 154 -15.88 -0.10 -11.44
N ILE A 155 -15.66 -0.33 -10.14
CA ILE A 155 -14.38 -0.80 -9.60
C ILE A 155 -13.99 -2.15 -10.22
N TYR A 156 -14.94 -3.09 -10.29
CA TYR A 156 -14.71 -4.40 -10.88
C TYR A 156 -14.29 -4.29 -12.35
N GLN A 157 -14.98 -3.47 -13.14
CA GLN A 157 -14.69 -3.26 -14.56
C GLN A 157 -13.32 -2.59 -14.75
N LEU A 158 -13.01 -1.54 -13.97
CA LEU A 158 -11.75 -0.81 -14.04
C LEU A 158 -10.56 -1.74 -13.74
N LEU A 159 -10.64 -2.52 -12.66
CA LEU A 159 -9.58 -3.47 -12.30
C LEU A 159 -9.47 -4.63 -13.29
N THR A 160 -10.59 -5.12 -13.83
CA THR A 160 -10.60 -6.12 -14.88
C THR A 160 -9.85 -5.63 -16.12
N GLN A 161 -10.15 -4.41 -16.57
CA GLN A 161 -9.48 -3.78 -17.70
C GLN A 161 -7.99 -3.57 -17.44
N TYR A 162 -7.62 -3.09 -16.28
CA TYR A 162 -6.22 -2.92 -15.88
C TYR A 162 -5.44 -4.25 -15.94
N ILE A 163 -6.01 -5.34 -15.41
CA ILE A 163 -5.39 -6.66 -15.44
C ILE A 163 -5.21 -7.15 -16.88
N ILE A 164 -6.22 -7.02 -17.72
CA ILE A 164 -6.15 -7.45 -19.13
C ILE A 164 -5.05 -6.68 -19.89
N GLN A 165 -4.91 -5.40 -19.65
CA GLN A 165 -3.95 -4.54 -20.36
C GLN A 165 -2.52 -4.68 -19.86
N ASN A 166 -2.30 -4.89 -18.57
CA ASN A 166 -0.97 -4.76 -17.96
C ASN A 166 -0.42 -6.07 -17.37
N LEU A 167 -1.30 -7.01 -17.00
CA LEU A 167 -0.91 -8.21 -16.24
C LEU A 167 -1.23 -9.52 -16.98
N SER A 168 -1.84 -9.44 -18.16
CA SER A 168 -2.12 -10.62 -19.01
C SER A 168 -0.91 -11.10 -19.77
#